data_b8925e313916111752e072522c33b0c2
#
_entry.id   b8925e313916111752e072522c33b0c2
#
_cell.length_a   1.000
_cell.length_b   1.000
_cell.length_c   1.000
_cell.angle_alpha   90.00
_cell.angle_beta   90.00
_cell.angle_gamma   90.00
#
_symmetry.space_group_name_H-M   'P 1'
#
loop_
_entity.id
_entity.type
_entity.pdbx_description
1 polymer ?
#
loop_
_entity_poly.entity_id
_entity_poly.type
_entity_poly.pdbx_seq_one_letter_code
_entity_poly.pdbx_strand_id
1 'polypeptide(L)'
;MRSTLFILWLLSAIPVYAQSDSLHIYSMQEVYQQNNWLTGANPVGMSFNHFRSFSVAEVGYRFEDGNFGNVSLPASSNKYTVFGESYQTIGNVSLYGKIGYLNNRKQEVNWNGMTGDCWRGINLCDSVSGDQRSEQYQLSGAFSLPVSSHWLIGSRFDYLVDLNAKDTDPRNENQWMEWKITPGVGYECGSHRLGASIFYGNRKETVDYQNVGTHTTYPFFVSYPLGYFKTLPKGENIKWYYSAQEFGGFLQEEGVYGRFRLFQQIGGNLVRQNIVSDRIQNKKEGETDGWKLDYKGIGSLVSPLNRHEWSWKVLFDKSDSYDLLQQQEENMGTWHSSGKVLRSTSRINEYGLTYGYYRLYNEWNSRYSIVSGIDFKQTKNQLFFYPAEYMQTVRRFIAYSTFTRNFLLSNARIDLAIGAEYGKGGGTMIAEKKLQSGQNTPAIKLWQNMDRLGQEYNYLTEPRWALHLSLTYTHTVSFTWFARLTMGYENASKNLFNSNI
;
A
#
# COMPACT_ATOMS: atom_id res chain seq x y z
N MET A 1 -14.55 -0.15 28.47
CA MET A 1 -13.87 1.11 28.10
C MET A 1 -12.39 0.89 28.31
N ARG A 2 -11.71 0.44 27.28
CA ARG A 2 -10.25 0.40 27.19
C ARG A 2 -9.92 0.76 25.75
N SER A 3 -9.64 1.99 25.51
CA SER A 3 -9.16 2.46 24.22
C SER A 3 -8.23 3.61 24.47
N THR A 4 -6.96 3.33 24.46
CA THR A 4 -5.94 4.36 24.43
C THR A 4 -4.96 3.98 23.33
N LEU A 5 -5.22 4.54 22.16
CA LEU A 5 -4.26 4.46 21.05
C LEU A 5 -3.20 5.52 21.32
N PHE A 6 -2.01 5.13 21.74
CA PHE A 6 -0.87 6.02 21.85
C PHE A 6 0.06 5.78 20.66
N ILE A 7 0.14 6.75 19.76
CA ILE A 7 1.17 6.79 18.72
C ILE A 7 2.20 7.83 19.16
N LEU A 8 3.31 7.36 19.72
CA LEU A 8 4.42 8.21 20.10
C LEU A 8 5.46 8.19 18.98
N TRP A 9 5.59 9.28 18.24
CA TRP A 9 6.67 9.48 17.29
C TRP A 9 7.77 10.28 17.97
N LEU A 10 8.84 9.62 18.39
CA LEU A 10 10.04 10.29 18.86
C LEU A 10 11.00 10.35 17.68
N LEU A 11 11.16 11.54 17.15
CA LEU A 11 11.99 11.82 15.98
C LEU A 11 13.26 12.50 16.45
N SER A 12 14.40 11.82 16.35
CA SER A 12 15.71 12.44 16.47
C SER A 12 16.30 12.58 15.07
N ALA A 13 16.39 13.82 14.56
CA ALA A 13 17.08 14.10 13.32
C ALA A 13 18.59 14.06 13.55
N ILE A 14 19.29 13.21 12.81
CA ILE A 14 20.74 13.25 12.72
C ILE A 14 21.10 14.42 11.79
N PRO A 15 21.99 15.36 12.20
CA PRO A 15 22.34 16.49 11.36
C PRO A 15 23.04 16.01 10.09
N VAL A 16 22.37 16.13 8.97
CA VAL A 16 23.00 16.09 7.66
C VAL A 16 23.22 17.54 7.26
N TYR A 17 24.46 17.95 7.05
CA TYR A 17 24.81 19.28 6.61
C TYR A 17 24.19 19.56 5.24
N ALA A 18 23.03 20.20 5.23
CA ALA A 18 22.49 20.83 4.04
C ALA A 18 22.94 22.29 4.06
N GLN A 19 23.68 22.74 3.08
CA GLN A 19 23.88 24.16 2.84
C GLN A 19 22.52 24.77 2.52
N SER A 20 21.96 25.51 3.48
CA SER A 20 20.68 26.17 3.29
C SER A 20 20.89 27.48 2.55
N ASP A 21 20.50 27.53 1.30
CA ASP A 21 19.93 28.78 0.78
C ASP A 21 18.66 29.05 1.61
N SER A 22 18.46 30.29 1.99
CA SER A 22 17.50 30.89 2.92
C SER A 22 16.01 30.46 2.83
N LEU A 23 15.71 29.26 2.42
CA LEU A 23 14.39 28.71 2.29
C LEU A 23 13.99 27.94 3.55
N HIS A 24 12.98 28.43 4.22
CA HIS A 24 12.43 27.82 5.42
C HIS A 24 11.56 26.61 5.07
N ILE A 25 12.18 25.50 4.66
CA ILE A 25 11.52 24.21 4.48
C ILE A 25 11.65 23.45 5.78
N TYR A 26 10.52 23.00 6.30
CA TYR A 26 10.46 22.33 7.58
C TYR A 26 10.13 20.85 7.46
N SER A 27 9.67 20.39 6.29
CA SER A 27 9.30 18.98 6.12
C SER A 27 9.38 18.52 4.66
N MET A 28 9.59 17.21 4.44
CA MET A 28 9.50 16.59 3.13
C MET A 28 8.11 16.75 2.49
N GLN A 29 7.06 16.81 3.31
CA GLN A 29 5.70 17.05 2.83
C GLN A 29 5.57 18.39 2.12
N GLU A 30 6.23 19.44 2.59
CA GLU A 30 6.24 20.75 1.92
C GLU A 30 6.95 20.69 0.57
N VAL A 31 8.05 19.93 0.49
CA VAL A 31 8.75 19.67 -0.78
C VAL A 31 7.79 18.99 -1.79
N TYR A 32 7.07 17.97 -1.39
CA TYR A 32 6.11 17.29 -2.25
C TYR A 32 4.91 18.17 -2.66
N GLN A 33 4.42 19.02 -1.75
CA GLN A 33 3.30 19.92 -2.05
C GLN A 33 3.64 21.00 -3.07
N GLN A 34 4.92 21.33 -3.21
CA GLN A 34 5.39 22.37 -4.13
C GLN A 34 5.78 21.83 -5.50
N ASN A 35 6.09 20.55 -5.56
CA ASN A 35 6.45 19.91 -6.80
C ASN A 35 5.64 18.61 -6.98
N ASN A 36 4.54 18.70 -7.73
CA ASN A 36 3.66 17.59 -8.04
C ASN A 36 4.37 16.45 -8.78
N TRP A 37 5.45 16.74 -9.50
CA TRP A 37 6.27 15.73 -10.18
C TRP A 37 6.95 14.76 -9.22
N LEU A 38 7.34 15.22 -8.02
CA LEU A 38 7.94 14.34 -7.00
C LEU A 38 6.94 13.34 -6.43
N THR A 39 5.65 13.63 -6.53
CA THR A 39 4.56 12.68 -6.18
C THR A 39 4.17 11.77 -7.35
N GLY A 40 4.73 12.02 -8.52
CA GLY A 40 4.51 11.25 -9.75
C GLY A 40 5.40 10.02 -9.85
N ALA A 41 5.20 9.25 -10.91
CA ALA A 41 5.92 8.01 -11.14
C ALA A 41 7.24 8.19 -11.93
N ASN A 42 7.41 9.34 -12.58
CA ASN A 42 8.54 9.58 -13.50
C ASN A 42 9.74 10.16 -12.75
N PRO A 43 10.91 9.51 -12.80
CA PRO A 43 12.13 9.97 -12.13
C PRO A 43 12.63 11.34 -12.61
N VAL A 44 12.31 11.77 -13.83
CA VAL A 44 12.73 13.10 -14.32
C VAL A 44 12.10 14.26 -13.55
N GLY A 45 11.00 14.00 -12.81
CA GLY A 45 10.37 14.98 -11.92
C GLY A 45 11.30 15.61 -10.89
N MET A 46 12.39 14.96 -10.55
CA MET A 46 13.41 15.48 -9.66
C MET A 46 14.14 16.71 -10.23
N SER A 47 14.34 16.77 -11.55
CA SER A 47 14.97 17.91 -12.23
C SER A 47 14.10 19.17 -12.21
N PHE A 48 12.80 19.03 -11.96
CA PHE A 48 11.87 20.16 -11.80
C PHE A 48 11.82 20.68 -10.36
N ASN A 49 12.67 20.16 -9.49
CA ASN A 49 12.73 20.59 -8.10
C ASN A 49 13.52 21.89 -7.98
N HIS A 50 12.99 22.84 -7.21
CA HIS A 50 13.64 24.13 -6.94
C HIS A 50 14.71 24.05 -5.83
N PHE A 51 14.79 22.92 -5.12
CA PHE A 51 15.76 22.72 -4.04
C PHE A 51 16.99 21.99 -4.55
N ARG A 52 18.18 22.53 -4.27
CA ARG A 52 19.43 21.88 -4.64
C ARG A 52 19.71 20.64 -3.80
N SER A 53 19.40 20.73 -2.51
CA SER A 53 19.65 19.65 -1.57
C SER A 53 18.63 19.68 -0.43
N PHE A 54 18.03 18.54 -0.17
CA PHE A 54 17.17 18.35 0.99
C PHE A 54 17.26 16.90 1.46
N SER A 55 17.52 16.72 2.76
CA SER A 55 17.63 15.38 3.36
C SER A 55 16.87 15.33 4.68
N VAL A 56 16.26 14.19 4.96
CA VAL A 56 15.60 13.90 6.24
C VAL A 56 16.02 12.54 6.75
N ALA A 57 16.26 12.43 8.05
CA ALA A 57 16.37 11.16 8.75
C ALA A 57 15.33 11.13 9.86
N GLU A 58 14.65 10.01 10.01
CA GLU A 58 13.53 9.89 10.94
C GLU A 58 13.59 8.55 11.68
N VAL A 59 13.36 8.61 12.99
CA VAL A 59 13.13 7.44 13.85
C VAL A 59 11.73 7.55 14.42
N GLY A 60 10.94 6.50 14.31
CA GLY A 60 9.55 6.47 14.73
C GLY A 60 9.19 5.25 15.53
N TYR A 61 8.24 5.43 16.45
CA TYR A 61 7.55 4.36 17.14
C TYR A 61 6.05 4.55 17.03
N ARG A 62 5.32 3.47 16.71
CA ARG A 62 3.87 3.46 16.62
C ARG A 62 3.32 2.26 17.37
N PHE A 63 2.36 2.53 18.23
CA PHE A 63 1.57 1.52 18.92
C PHE A 63 0.10 1.60 18.47
N GLU A 64 -0.48 0.46 18.14
CA GLU A 64 -1.89 0.33 17.79
C GLU A 64 -2.49 -0.81 18.62
N ASP A 65 -3.66 -0.57 19.19
CA ASP A 65 -4.41 -1.53 19.98
C ASP A 65 -5.91 -1.24 19.83
N GLY A 66 -6.74 -2.26 19.79
CA GLY A 66 -8.18 -2.04 19.70
C GLY A 66 -8.98 -3.29 19.38
N ASN A 67 -10.28 -3.16 19.60
CA ASN A 67 -11.25 -4.24 19.40
C ASN A 67 -12.00 -4.12 18.06
N PHE A 68 -11.62 -3.18 17.19
CA PHE A 68 -12.21 -3.00 15.88
C PHE A 68 -11.26 -3.46 14.79
N GLY A 69 -11.50 -4.62 14.24
CA GLY A 69 -10.66 -5.22 13.21
C GLY A 69 -11.38 -6.37 12.50
N ASN A 70 -10.74 -6.95 11.50
CA ASN A 70 -11.20 -8.21 10.93
C ASN A 70 -10.34 -9.37 11.50
N VAL A 71 -10.77 -10.59 11.23
CA VAL A 71 -10.15 -11.82 11.76
C VAL A 71 -8.66 -11.97 11.41
N SER A 72 -8.22 -11.39 10.29
CA SER A 72 -6.84 -11.48 9.80
C SER A 72 -5.94 -10.33 10.26
N LEU A 73 -6.51 -9.34 10.97
CA LEU A 73 -5.73 -8.24 11.54
C LEU A 73 -5.26 -8.59 12.96
N PRO A 74 -4.10 -8.07 13.38
CA PRO A 74 -3.61 -8.27 14.74
C PRO A 74 -4.50 -7.54 15.75
N ALA A 75 -4.59 -8.06 16.98
CA ALA A 75 -5.24 -7.39 18.10
C ALA A 75 -4.47 -6.14 18.53
N SER A 76 -3.15 -6.21 18.48
CA SER A 76 -2.27 -5.05 18.69
C SER A 76 -1.01 -5.11 17.83
N SER A 77 -0.38 -3.96 17.61
CA SER A 77 0.88 -3.89 16.89
C SER A 77 1.84 -2.84 17.46
N ASN A 78 3.12 -3.18 17.46
CA ASN A 78 4.23 -2.32 17.86
C ASN A 78 5.17 -2.17 16.67
N LYS A 79 5.32 -0.96 16.13
CA LYS A 79 6.09 -0.69 14.93
C LYS A 79 7.21 0.31 15.22
N TYR A 80 8.44 -0.09 14.94
CA TYR A 80 9.63 0.75 14.97
C TYR A 80 10.06 1.04 13.53
N THR A 81 10.35 2.28 13.22
CA THR A 81 10.79 2.71 11.90
C THR A 81 12.04 3.56 11.99
N VAL A 82 12.98 3.32 11.10
CA VAL A 82 14.13 4.20 10.86
C VAL A 82 14.20 4.41 9.36
N PHE A 83 14.19 5.64 8.89
CA PHE A 83 14.40 5.90 7.48
C PHE A 83 15.21 7.16 7.24
N GLY A 84 15.86 7.20 6.09
CA GLY A 84 16.53 8.38 5.56
C GLY A 84 16.12 8.60 4.12
N GLU A 85 15.90 9.82 3.72
CA GLU A 85 15.52 10.23 2.37
C GLU A 85 16.25 11.51 1.99
N SER A 86 16.80 11.56 0.77
CA SER A 86 17.62 12.68 0.32
C SER A 86 17.39 12.96 -1.16
N TYR A 87 17.27 14.25 -1.47
CA TYR A 87 17.39 14.82 -2.80
C TYR A 87 18.65 15.67 -2.87
N GLN A 88 19.48 15.47 -3.88
CA GLN A 88 20.73 16.18 -4.09
C GLN A 88 20.84 16.61 -5.56
N THR A 89 21.30 17.83 -5.82
CA THR A 89 21.63 18.28 -7.18
C THR A 89 23.12 18.58 -7.26
N ILE A 90 23.86 17.82 -8.07
CA ILE A 90 25.29 17.96 -8.29
C ILE A 90 25.50 18.36 -9.76
N GLY A 91 25.92 19.60 -9.98
CA GLY A 91 25.93 20.16 -11.34
C GLY A 91 24.53 20.20 -11.91
N ASN A 92 24.31 19.49 -13.02
CA ASN A 92 23.01 19.36 -13.70
C ASN A 92 22.32 18.04 -13.40
N VAL A 93 22.88 17.18 -12.54
CA VAL A 93 22.31 15.87 -12.21
C VAL A 93 21.56 15.97 -10.90
N SER A 94 20.28 15.61 -10.93
CA SER A 94 19.45 15.43 -9.73
C SER A 94 19.51 13.96 -9.30
N LEU A 95 19.80 13.75 -8.03
CA LEU A 95 19.93 12.43 -7.40
C LEU A 95 18.89 12.29 -6.29
N TYR A 96 18.41 11.09 -6.10
CA TYR A 96 17.54 10.71 -5.00
C TYR A 96 18.03 9.41 -4.38
N GLY A 97 17.96 9.34 -3.06
CA GLY A 97 18.21 8.14 -2.30
C GLY A 97 17.24 8.00 -1.14
N LYS A 98 16.82 6.78 -0.86
CA LYS A 98 16.02 6.44 0.32
C LYS A 98 16.48 5.11 0.87
N ILE A 99 16.61 5.04 2.18
CA ILE A 99 16.84 3.82 2.95
C ILE A 99 15.83 3.75 4.08
N GLY A 100 15.27 2.58 4.33
CA GLY A 100 14.29 2.38 5.39
C GLY A 100 14.47 1.02 6.06
N TYR A 101 14.26 1.01 7.38
CA TYR A 101 14.13 -0.18 8.21
C TYR A 101 12.82 -0.09 9.00
N LEU A 102 12.10 -1.20 9.06
CA LEU A 102 10.88 -1.31 9.84
C LEU A 102 10.87 -2.65 10.58
N ASN A 103 10.64 -2.61 11.88
CA ASN A 103 10.34 -3.78 12.69
C ASN A 103 8.92 -3.66 13.22
N ASN A 104 8.10 -4.68 12.99
CA ASN A 104 6.70 -4.71 13.42
C ASN A 104 6.42 -6.00 14.19
N ARG A 105 5.94 -5.87 15.42
CA ARG A 105 5.45 -6.97 16.24
C ARG A 105 3.95 -6.90 16.31
N LYS A 106 3.28 -7.94 15.85
CA LYS A 106 1.83 -8.07 15.75
C LYS A 106 1.39 -9.18 16.71
N GLN A 107 0.35 -8.93 17.49
CA GLN A 107 -0.17 -9.91 18.45
C GLN A 107 -1.47 -10.54 17.94
N GLU A 108 -1.64 -11.83 18.25
CA GLU A 108 -2.86 -12.59 17.99
C GLU A 108 -3.29 -12.61 16.50
N VAL A 109 -2.35 -12.80 15.58
CA VAL A 109 -2.66 -12.91 14.14
C VAL A 109 -3.12 -14.33 13.82
N ASN A 110 -4.23 -14.46 13.12
CA ASN A 110 -4.73 -15.71 12.60
C ASN A 110 -5.30 -15.52 11.16
N TRP A 111 -5.56 -16.59 10.44
CA TRP A 111 -6.06 -16.58 9.06
C TRP A 111 -5.25 -15.72 8.07
N ASN A 112 -4.03 -15.37 8.43
CA ASN A 112 -3.13 -14.58 7.61
C ASN A 112 -1.73 -15.21 7.62
N GLY A 113 -1.39 -15.94 6.58
CA GLY A 113 -0.09 -16.56 6.39
C GLY A 113 0.80 -15.84 5.39
N MET A 114 0.35 -14.69 4.87
CA MET A 114 1.07 -13.91 3.86
C MET A 114 1.69 -12.65 4.48
N THR A 115 2.79 -12.19 3.92
CA THR A 115 3.44 -10.94 4.36
C THR A 115 2.62 -9.71 3.96
N GLY A 116 1.98 -9.73 2.79
CA GLY A 116 1.19 -8.60 2.27
C GLY A 116 -0.07 -9.03 1.54
N ASP A 117 -0.98 -8.07 1.35
CA ASP A 117 -2.30 -8.26 0.74
C ASP A 117 -2.31 -8.19 -0.80
N CYS A 118 -1.14 -8.21 -1.42
CA CYS A 118 -1.02 -8.03 -2.87
C CYS A 118 -1.23 -9.30 -3.69
N TRP A 119 -1.18 -10.47 -3.07
CA TRP A 119 -1.42 -11.73 -3.73
C TRP A 119 -2.91 -11.94 -3.97
N ARG A 120 -3.25 -12.34 -5.18
CA ARG A 120 -4.61 -12.63 -5.61
C ARG A 120 -4.81 -14.12 -5.80
N GLY A 121 -6.06 -14.57 -5.73
CA GLY A 121 -6.43 -15.95 -5.91
C GLY A 121 -6.36 -16.76 -4.64
N ILE A 122 -5.37 -17.63 -4.51
CA ILE A 122 -5.21 -18.54 -3.37
C ILE A 122 -4.04 -18.14 -2.48
N ASN A 123 -4.25 -18.22 -1.16
CA ASN A 123 -3.24 -17.89 -0.17
C ASN A 123 -3.13 -19.00 0.88
N LEU A 124 -1.91 -19.23 1.38
CA LEU A 124 -1.71 -20.11 2.54
C LEU A 124 -2.08 -19.36 3.82
N CYS A 125 -2.75 -20.08 4.74
CA CYS A 125 -3.06 -19.57 6.07
C CYS A 125 -3.28 -20.71 7.06
N ASP A 126 -3.42 -20.36 8.32
CA ASP A 126 -3.84 -21.22 9.41
C ASP A 126 -4.87 -20.48 10.29
N SER A 127 -5.56 -21.22 11.17
CA SER A 127 -6.58 -20.67 12.07
C SER A 127 -6.11 -20.50 13.52
N VAL A 128 -4.85 -20.80 13.80
CA VAL A 128 -4.31 -20.68 15.16
C VAL A 128 -3.81 -19.27 15.37
N SER A 129 -4.26 -18.62 16.43
CA SER A 129 -3.77 -17.29 16.81
C SER A 129 -2.32 -17.37 17.30
N GLY A 130 -1.49 -16.42 16.92
CA GLY A 130 -0.10 -16.34 17.35
C GLY A 130 0.52 -14.98 17.04
N ASP A 131 1.62 -14.70 17.72
CA ASP A 131 2.35 -13.46 17.52
C ASP A 131 3.24 -13.55 16.28
N GLN A 132 3.29 -12.47 15.52
CA GLN A 132 4.12 -12.35 14.31
C GLN A 132 5.13 -11.23 14.48
N ARG A 133 6.33 -11.45 13.94
CA ARG A 133 7.38 -10.45 13.81
C ARG A 133 7.71 -10.27 12.34
N SER A 134 7.73 -9.01 11.88
CA SER A 134 8.13 -8.62 10.53
C SER A 134 9.31 -7.66 10.59
N GLU A 135 10.31 -7.89 9.73
CA GLU A 135 11.48 -7.01 9.54
C GLU A 135 11.60 -6.65 8.07
N GLN A 136 11.44 -5.37 7.77
CA GLN A 136 11.42 -4.85 6.40
C GLN A 136 12.60 -3.92 6.16
N TYR A 137 13.25 -4.10 5.01
CA TYR A 137 14.33 -3.24 4.52
C TYR A 137 13.92 -2.66 3.17
N GLN A 138 14.05 -1.36 3.03
CA GLN A 138 13.73 -0.62 1.80
C GLN A 138 14.95 0.15 1.32
N LEU A 139 15.23 0.08 0.03
CA LEU A 139 16.23 0.88 -0.66
C LEU A 139 15.62 1.45 -1.94
N SER A 140 15.80 2.76 -2.17
CA SER A 140 15.45 3.38 -3.43
C SER A 140 16.58 4.30 -3.88
N GLY A 141 16.82 4.33 -5.17
CA GLY A 141 17.78 5.23 -5.79
C GLY A 141 17.23 5.74 -7.11
N ALA A 142 17.47 7.02 -7.42
CA ALA A 142 17.08 7.57 -8.72
C ALA A 142 18.05 8.66 -9.15
N PHE A 143 18.10 8.88 -10.46
CA PHE A 143 18.78 10.03 -11.05
C PHE A 143 17.93 10.65 -12.16
N SER A 144 18.19 11.92 -12.42
CA SER A 144 17.63 12.66 -13.55
C SER A 144 18.66 13.68 -14.03
N LEU A 145 18.77 13.82 -15.34
CA LEU A 145 19.70 14.75 -15.97
C LEU A 145 19.13 15.33 -17.28
N PRO A 146 19.44 16.60 -17.60
CA PRO A 146 19.14 17.19 -18.88
C PRO A 146 20.12 16.66 -19.94
N VAL A 147 19.60 16.23 -21.07
CA VAL A 147 20.38 15.83 -22.25
C VAL A 147 20.38 16.91 -23.34
N SER A 148 19.44 17.84 -23.26
CA SER A 148 19.41 19.08 -24.07
C SER A 148 18.65 20.17 -23.33
N SER A 149 18.46 21.33 -23.96
CA SER A 149 17.67 22.46 -23.39
C SER A 149 16.20 22.10 -23.10
N HIS A 150 15.67 21.05 -23.69
CA HIS A 150 14.26 20.67 -23.57
C HIS A 150 14.06 19.24 -23.08
N TRP A 151 15.04 18.36 -23.23
CA TRP A 151 14.91 16.94 -22.93
C TRP A 151 15.63 16.54 -21.66
N LEU A 152 14.94 15.76 -20.84
CA LEU A 152 15.43 15.15 -19.61
C LEU A 152 15.30 13.63 -19.70
N ILE A 153 16.25 12.93 -19.12
CA ILE A 153 16.17 11.48 -18.91
C ILE A 153 16.42 11.16 -17.46
N GLY A 154 15.91 10.04 -17.01
CA GLY A 154 16.14 9.56 -15.67
C GLY A 154 15.78 8.09 -15.49
N SER A 155 16.20 7.54 -14.38
CA SER A 155 15.80 6.20 -13.97
C SER A 155 15.68 6.12 -12.47
N ARG A 156 14.79 5.25 -11.99
CA ARG A 156 14.60 4.93 -10.58
C ARG A 156 14.65 3.43 -10.39
N PHE A 157 15.28 3.00 -9.31
CA PHE A 157 15.29 1.64 -8.83
C PHE A 157 14.74 1.61 -7.40
N ASP A 158 13.78 0.73 -7.16
CA ASP A 158 13.20 0.47 -5.84
C ASP A 158 13.43 -1.00 -5.48
N TYR A 159 13.80 -1.27 -4.23
CA TYR A 159 14.04 -2.60 -3.69
C TYR A 159 13.48 -2.71 -2.28
N LEU A 160 12.80 -3.82 -1.99
CA LEU A 160 12.20 -4.09 -0.70
C LEU A 160 12.36 -5.57 -0.37
N VAL A 161 12.77 -5.85 0.88
CA VAL A 161 12.78 -7.19 1.49
C VAL A 161 11.98 -7.12 2.77
N ASP A 162 11.15 -8.13 3.03
CA ASP A 162 10.43 -8.30 4.28
C ASP A 162 10.54 -9.76 4.74
N LEU A 163 10.92 -9.95 6.00
CA LEU A 163 10.97 -11.23 6.68
C LEU A 163 9.86 -11.25 7.72
N ASN A 164 8.91 -12.18 7.59
CA ASN A 164 7.78 -12.30 8.51
C ASN A 164 7.72 -13.70 9.09
N ALA A 165 7.72 -13.82 10.41
CA ALA A 165 7.68 -15.10 11.12
C ALA A 165 6.65 -15.09 12.25
N LYS A 166 5.95 -16.23 12.40
CA LYS A 166 5.03 -16.52 13.50
C LYS A 166 5.70 -17.44 14.51
N ASP A 167 5.51 -17.18 15.79
CA ASP A 167 6.17 -17.94 16.87
C ASP A 167 5.35 -19.12 17.40
N THR A 168 4.07 -19.22 17.04
CA THR A 168 3.13 -20.26 17.48
C THR A 168 2.82 -21.25 16.35
N ASP A 169 2.78 -22.55 16.66
CA ASP A 169 2.46 -23.60 15.68
C ASP A 169 0.98 -23.49 15.20
N PRO A 170 0.76 -23.65 13.90
CA PRO A 170 1.74 -23.85 12.85
C PRO A 170 2.49 -22.53 12.56
N ARG A 171 3.82 -22.62 12.47
CA ARG A 171 4.69 -21.46 12.27
C ARG A 171 4.89 -21.24 10.79
N ASN A 172 4.62 -20.02 10.33
CA ASN A 172 5.04 -19.59 9.01
C ASN A 172 6.30 -18.74 9.11
N GLU A 173 7.23 -18.97 8.20
CA GLU A 173 8.37 -18.11 7.93
C GLU A 173 8.29 -17.66 6.48
N ASN A 174 8.13 -16.37 6.29
CA ASN A 174 7.97 -15.78 4.97
C ASN A 174 9.18 -14.93 4.62
N GLN A 175 9.60 -15.06 3.37
CA GLN A 175 10.65 -14.22 2.78
C GLN A 175 10.07 -13.52 1.56
N TRP A 176 9.86 -12.21 1.68
CA TRP A 176 9.38 -11.35 0.63
C TRP A 176 10.51 -10.57 -0.01
N MET A 177 10.52 -10.46 -1.32
CA MET A 177 11.40 -9.60 -2.07
C MET A 177 10.64 -8.93 -3.21
N GLU A 178 10.82 -7.64 -3.36
CA GLU A 178 10.29 -6.87 -4.50
C GLU A 178 11.36 -5.93 -5.04
N TRP A 179 11.46 -5.82 -6.35
CA TRP A 179 12.24 -4.78 -7.00
C TRP A 179 11.53 -4.24 -8.23
N LYS A 180 11.80 -2.97 -8.54
CA LYS A 180 11.23 -2.28 -9.68
C LYS A 180 12.24 -1.29 -10.27
N ILE A 181 12.33 -1.26 -11.60
CA ILE A 181 13.10 -0.27 -12.35
C ILE A 181 12.15 0.57 -13.20
N THR A 182 12.36 1.89 -13.21
CA THR A 182 11.49 2.85 -13.88
C THR A 182 12.35 3.86 -14.66
N PRO A 183 12.73 3.60 -15.92
CA PRO A 183 13.26 4.64 -16.81
C PRO A 183 12.16 5.62 -17.19
N GLY A 184 12.56 6.87 -17.40
CA GLY A 184 11.66 7.94 -17.78
C GLY A 184 12.32 9.02 -18.63
N VAL A 185 11.48 9.72 -19.38
CA VAL A 185 11.87 10.87 -20.18
C VAL A 185 10.95 12.05 -19.84
N GLY A 186 11.48 13.26 -19.99
CA GLY A 186 10.76 14.51 -19.81
C GLY A 186 11.04 15.48 -20.96
N TYR A 187 10.07 16.31 -21.25
CA TYR A 187 10.17 17.37 -22.26
C TYR A 187 9.60 18.67 -21.71
N GLU A 188 10.38 19.75 -21.76
CA GLU A 188 9.93 21.08 -21.36
C GLU A 188 9.67 21.95 -22.62
N CYS A 189 8.47 22.52 -22.68
CA CYS A 189 8.05 23.41 -23.76
C CYS A 189 7.30 24.60 -23.18
N GLY A 190 8.02 25.70 -22.97
CA GLY A 190 7.43 26.93 -22.42
C GLY A 190 6.79 26.72 -21.03
N SER A 191 5.47 26.87 -20.98
CA SER A 191 4.68 26.67 -19.75
C SER A 191 4.24 25.22 -19.52
N HIS A 192 4.62 24.30 -20.41
CA HIS A 192 4.24 22.89 -20.32
C HIS A 192 5.45 21.99 -20.05
N ARG A 193 5.22 20.96 -19.24
CA ARG A 193 6.14 19.87 -18.98
C ARG A 193 5.43 18.57 -19.27
N LEU A 194 6.00 17.76 -20.13
CA LEU A 194 5.49 16.45 -20.50
C LEU A 194 6.45 15.38 -19.99
N GLY A 195 5.93 14.24 -19.60
CA GLY A 195 6.73 13.11 -19.15
C GLY A 195 6.13 11.78 -19.56
N ALA A 196 7.01 10.84 -19.84
CA ALA A 196 6.66 9.45 -20.05
C ALA A 196 7.64 8.56 -19.30
N SER A 197 7.13 7.50 -18.69
CA SER A 197 7.96 6.47 -18.06
C SER A 197 7.36 5.09 -18.27
N ILE A 198 8.21 4.09 -18.34
CA ILE A 198 7.83 2.70 -18.33
C ILE A 198 8.46 2.05 -17.10
N PHE A 199 7.92 0.94 -16.64
CA PHE A 199 8.55 0.19 -15.56
C PHE A 199 8.39 -1.30 -15.73
N TYR A 200 9.34 -2.02 -15.14
CA TYR A 200 9.28 -3.44 -14.94
C TYR A 200 9.57 -3.74 -13.47
N GLY A 201 8.73 -4.59 -12.88
CA GLY A 201 8.86 -5.03 -11.50
C GLY A 201 8.76 -6.54 -11.36
N ASN A 202 9.42 -7.07 -10.36
CA ASN A 202 9.34 -8.46 -9.97
C ASN A 202 9.16 -8.56 -8.46
N ARG A 203 8.24 -9.42 -8.04
CA ARG A 203 7.92 -9.69 -6.64
C ARG A 203 7.94 -11.17 -6.40
N LYS A 204 8.52 -11.59 -5.29
CA LYS A 204 8.56 -12.99 -4.85
C LYS A 204 8.26 -13.08 -3.38
N GLU A 205 7.53 -14.11 -2.97
CA GLU A 205 7.36 -14.50 -1.59
C GLU A 205 7.49 -16.01 -1.46
N THR A 206 8.34 -16.43 -0.54
CA THR A 206 8.40 -17.82 -0.08
C THR A 206 7.64 -17.90 1.22
N VAL A 207 6.68 -18.80 1.31
CA VAL A 207 5.92 -19.10 2.53
C VAL A 207 6.25 -20.51 2.97
N ASP A 208 6.90 -20.65 4.12
CA ASP A 208 7.33 -21.93 4.69
C ASP A 208 6.56 -22.16 6.00
N TYR A 209 5.65 -23.15 5.99
CA TYR A 209 4.88 -23.54 7.17
C TYR A 209 5.41 -24.80 7.77
N GLN A 210 5.63 -24.79 9.10
CA GLN A 210 6.15 -25.90 9.87
C GLN A 210 5.34 -26.11 11.16
N ASN A 211 5.15 -27.39 11.53
CA ASN A 211 4.73 -27.81 12.87
C ASN A 211 5.98 -28.26 13.63
N VAL A 212 6.43 -27.48 14.60
CA VAL A 212 7.66 -27.74 15.37
C VAL A 212 7.36 -28.56 16.62
N GLY A 213 6.16 -28.40 17.19
CA GLY A 213 5.73 -29.14 18.38
C GLY A 213 5.44 -30.61 18.07
N THR A 214 5.82 -31.51 19.00
CA THR A 214 5.70 -32.97 18.83
C THR A 214 4.34 -33.53 19.20
N HIS A 215 3.52 -32.77 19.91
CA HIS A 215 2.27 -33.31 20.54
C HIS A 215 1.00 -32.93 19.79
N THR A 216 1.00 -31.88 19.00
CA THR A 216 -0.20 -31.42 18.27
C THR A 216 0.16 -30.96 16.89
N THR A 217 -0.48 -31.54 15.88
CA THR A 217 -0.35 -31.08 14.50
C THR A 217 -1.59 -30.30 14.12
N TYR A 218 -1.39 -29.07 13.71
CA TYR A 218 -2.46 -28.18 13.25
C TYR A 218 -2.60 -28.25 11.72
N PRO A 219 -3.81 -28.10 11.19
CA PRO A 219 -4.03 -28.08 9.74
C PRO A 219 -3.59 -26.75 9.15
N PHE A 220 -3.06 -26.78 7.94
CA PHE A 220 -2.89 -25.63 7.05
C PHE A 220 -4.06 -25.53 6.10
N PHE A 221 -4.32 -24.32 5.65
CA PHE A 221 -5.40 -24.07 4.72
C PHE A 221 -4.89 -23.32 3.48
N VAL A 222 -5.48 -23.67 2.34
CA VAL A 222 -5.46 -22.82 1.15
C VAL A 222 -6.75 -22.02 1.17
N SER A 223 -6.62 -20.71 1.41
CA SER A 223 -7.73 -19.77 1.42
C SER A 223 -8.06 -19.31 0.01
N TYR A 224 -9.33 -19.30 -0.32
CA TYR A 224 -9.93 -18.74 -1.52
C TYR A 224 -10.72 -17.48 -1.17
N PRO A 225 -11.09 -16.64 -2.15
CA PRO A 225 -12.03 -15.55 -1.89
C PRO A 225 -13.34 -16.02 -1.26
N LEU A 226 -14.07 -15.08 -0.62
CA LEU A 226 -15.41 -15.29 -0.04
C LEU A 226 -15.44 -16.31 1.10
N GLY A 227 -14.37 -16.39 1.89
CA GLY A 227 -14.30 -17.26 3.05
C GLY A 227 -14.18 -18.76 2.74
N TYR A 228 -14.01 -19.13 1.47
CA TYR A 228 -13.78 -20.52 1.09
C TYR A 228 -12.35 -20.96 1.38
N PHE A 229 -12.16 -22.22 1.76
CA PHE A 229 -10.86 -22.78 2.01
C PHE A 229 -10.81 -24.30 1.74
N LYS A 230 -9.60 -24.77 1.51
CA LYS A 230 -9.26 -26.20 1.40
C LYS A 230 -8.27 -26.57 2.49
N THR A 231 -8.54 -27.64 3.21
CA THR A 231 -7.60 -28.17 4.20
C THR A 231 -6.48 -28.96 3.51
N LEU A 232 -5.25 -28.68 3.89
CA LEU A 232 -4.08 -29.47 3.50
C LEU A 232 -3.84 -30.60 4.53
N PRO A 233 -3.18 -31.71 4.14
CA PRO A 233 -2.87 -32.80 5.06
C PRO A 233 -2.10 -32.32 6.30
N LYS A 234 -2.47 -32.87 7.45
CA LYS A 234 -1.81 -32.57 8.71
C LYS A 234 -0.40 -33.17 8.79
N GLY A 235 0.47 -32.55 9.54
CA GLY A 235 1.79 -33.08 9.92
C GLY A 235 2.89 -32.94 8.86
N GLU A 236 2.62 -32.37 7.71
CA GLU A 236 3.63 -32.11 6.70
C GLU A 236 4.07 -30.65 6.75
N ASN A 237 5.37 -30.41 6.58
CA ASN A 237 5.88 -29.06 6.29
C ASN A 237 5.49 -28.67 4.89
N ILE A 238 5.09 -27.41 4.68
CA ILE A 238 4.57 -26.93 3.40
C ILE A 238 5.31 -25.68 3.02
N LYS A 239 5.91 -25.72 1.83
CA LYS A 239 6.61 -24.58 1.27
C LYS A 239 6.02 -24.19 -0.08
N TRP A 240 5.61 -22.93 -0.18
CA TRP A 240 5.04 -22.40 -1.41
C TRP A 240 5.83 -21.17 -1.86
N TYR A 241 5.90 -21.02 -3.17
CA TYR A 241 6.58 -19.92 -3.85
C TYR A 241 5.55 -19.12 -4.64
N TYR A 242 5.44 -17.88 -4.29
CA TYR A 242 4.64 -16.88 -5.01
C TYR A 242 5.59 -16.00 -5.80
N SER A 243 5.25 -15.73 -7.05
CA SER A 243 6.00 -14.82 -7.91
C SER A 243 5.06 -13.97 -8.73
N ALA A 244 5.39 -12.69 -8.92
CA ALA A 244 4.65 -11.78 -9.77
C ALA A 244 5.62 -10.98 -10.65
N GLN A 245 5.25 -10.80 -11.90
CA GLN A 245 5.89 -9.89 -12.84
C GLN A 245 4.91 -8.79 -13.18
N GLU A 246 5.41 -7.57 -13.19
CA GLU A 246 4.62 -6.38 -13.44
C GLU A 246 5.31 -5.55 -14.53
N PHE A 247 4.55 -5.15 -15.55
CA PHE A 247 5.01 -4.26 -16.61
C PHE A 247 3.97 -3.16 -16.82
N GLY A 248 4.43 -1.92 -16.89
CA GLY A 248 3.53 -0.79 -17.06
C GLY A 248 4.22 0.50 -17.48
N GLY A 249 3.45 1.59 -17.46
CA GLY A 249 3.95 2.90 -17.81
C GLY A 249 3.02 4.02 -17.39
N PHE A 250 3.54 5.24 -17.47
CA PHE A 250 2.83 6.47 -17.09
C PHE A 250 3.09 7.56 -18.13
N LEU A 251 2.06 8.36 -18.37
CA LEU A 251 2.16 9.64 -19.07
C LEU A 251 1.80 10.74 -18.09
N GLN A 252 2.54 11.84 -18.16
CA GLN A 252 2.38 12.96 -17.24
C GLN A 252 2.41 14.27 -18.01
N GLU A 253 1.65 15.23 -17.54
CA GLU A 253 1.63 16.59 -18.02
C GLU A 253 1.52 17.56 -16.85
N GLU A 254 2.26 18.65 -16.90
CA GLU A 254 2.04 19.84 -16.09
C GLU A 254 1.93 21.04 -16.98
N GLY A 255 0.83 21.79 -16.84
CA GLY A 255 0.61 23.08 -17.50
C GLY A 255 0.53 24.22 -16.48
N VAL A 256 1.18 25.35 -16.77
CA VAL A 256 1.15 26.58 -15.95
C VAL A 256 0.45 27.68 -16.72
N TYR A 257 -0.71 28.14 -16.23
CA TYR A 257 -1.59 29.13 -16.85
C TYR A 257 -1.74 30.33 -15.93
N GLY A 258 -0.75 31.20 -15.93
CA GLY A 258 -0.68 32.33 -15.00
C GLY A 258 -0.58 31.85 -13.54
N ARG A 259 -1.66 32.05 -12.75
CA ARG A 259 -1.71 31.61 -11.36
C ARG A 259 -2.25 30.19 -11.17
N PHE A 260 -2.75 29.58 -12.23
CA PHE A 260 -3.28 28.22 -12.20
C PHE A 260 -2.24 27.24 -12.73
N ARG A 261 -2.01 26.17 -11.97
CA ARG A 261 -1.15 25.05 -12.34
C ARG A 261 -1.99 23.78 -12.34
N LEU A 262 -1.84 22.98 -13.38
CA LEU A 262 -2.51 21.70 -13.53
C LEU A 262 -1.48 20.61 -13.77
N PHE A 263 -1.42 19.61 -12.92
CA PHE A 263 -0.64 18.39 -13.10
C PHE A 263 -1.58 17.20 -13.31
N GLN A 264 -1.28 16.37 -14.28
CA GLN A 264 -2.04 15.16 -14.61
C GLN A 264 -1.11 13.98 -14.83
N GLN A 265 -1.56 12.81 -14.41
CA GLN A 265 -0.88 11.54 -14.64
C GLN A 265 -1.91 10.47 -14.97
N ILE A 266 -1.69 9.75 -16.06
CA ILE A 266 -2.40 8.51 -16.40
C ILE A 266 -1.39 7.39 -16.45
N GLY A 267 -1.72 6.26 -15.85
CA GLY A 267 -0.87 5.09 -15.79
C GLY A 267 -1.62 3.80 -15.97
N GLY A 268 -0.90 2.76 -16.35
CA GLY A 268 -1.45 1.42 -16.44
C GLY A 268 -0.37 0.35 -16.34
N ASN A 269 -0.75 -0.81 -15.85
CA ASN A 269 0.14 -1.97 -15.77
C ASN A 269 -0.60 -3.29 -15.97
N LEU A 270 0.17 -4.28 -16.36
CA LEU A 270 -0.20 -5.68 -16.45
C LEU A 270 0.58 -6.44 -15.40
N VAL A 271 -0.08 -7.37 -14.72
CA VAL A 271 0.51 -8.20 -13.68
C VAL A 271 0.22 -9.67 -14.00
N ARG A 272 1.23 -10.51 -13.91
CA ARG A 272 1.08 -11.96 -13.93
C ARG A 272 1.68 -12.56 -12.68
N GLN A 273 0.89 -13.35 -11.94
CA GLN A 273 1.30 -14.06 -10.73
C GLN A 273 1.30 -15.56 -10.98
N ASN A 274 2.26 -16.26 -10.38
CA ASN A 274 2.34 -17.71 -10.37
C ASN A 274 2.53 -18.19 -8.94
N ILE A 275 1.91 -19.31 -8.61
CA ILE A 275 1.98 -19.98 -7.32
C ILE A 275 2.44 -21.41 -7.55
N VAL A 276 3.52 -21.80 -6.88
CA VAL A 276 4.15 -23.11 -7.01
C VAL A 276 4.30 -23.74 -5.63
N SER A 277 3.88 -24.99 -5.47
CA SER A 277 4.13 -25.75 -4.24
C SER A 277 5.37 -26.62 -4.37
N ASP A 278 6.17 -26.64 -3.30
CA ASP A 278 7.36 -27.52 -3.23
C ASP A 278 7.02 -28.96 -2.83
N ARG A 279 5.75 -29.18 -2.44
CA ARG A 279 5.29 -30.46 -1.92
C ARG A 279 5.38 -31.61 -2.94
N ILE A 280 5.16 -31.31 -4.21
CA ILE A 280 5.14 -32.29 -5.30
C ILE A 280 5.90 -31.69 -6.48
N GLN A 281 7.23 -31.83 -6.48
CA GLN A 281 8.11 -31.49 -7.62
C GLN A 281 7.80 -30.13 -8.27
N ASN A 282 7.67 -29.08 -7.46
CA ASN A 282 7.35 -27.72 -7.93
C ASN A 282 6.06 -27.63 -8.76
N LYS A 283 5.02 -28.29 -8.30
CA LYS A 283 3.71 -28.26 -8.95
C LYS A 283 3.12 -26.85 -8.95
N LYS A 284 2.70 -26.36 -10.10
CA LYS A 284 1.97 -25.10 -10.19
C LYS A 284 0.58 -25.25 -9.58
N GLU A 285 0.23 -24.47 -8.58
CA GLU A 285 -1.06 -24.49 -7.89
C GLU A 285 -2.03 -23.45 -8.43
N GLY A 286 -1.54 -22.31 -8.92
CA GLY A 286 -2.39 -21.25 -9.45
C GLY A 286 -1.64 -20.23 -10.31
N GLU A 287 -2.41 -19.52 -11.12
CA GLU A 287 -1.96 -18.39 -11.92
C GLU A 287 -2.98 -17.25 -11.80
N THR A 288 -2.51 -16.00 -11.80
CA THR A 288 -3.40 -14.84 -11.84
C THR A 288 -2.89 -13.85 -12.87
N ASP A 289 -3.77 -13.44 -13.77
CA ASP A 289 -3.55 -12.35 -14.71
C ASP A 289 -4.35 -11.13 -14.24
N GLY A 290 -3.72 -9.96 -14.23
CA GLY A 290 -4.35 -8.73 -13.79
C GLY A 290 -3.93 -7.52 -14.62
N TRP A 291 -4.76 -6.48 -14.57
CA TRP A 291 -4.43 -5.16 -15.10
C TRP A 291 -4.94 -4.07 -14.17
N LYS A 292 -4.26 -2.94 -14.20
CA LYS A 292 -4.60 -1.76 -13.42
C LYS A 292 -4.49 -0.53 -14.33
N LEU A 293 -5.44 0.37 -14.20
CA LEU A 293 -5.43 1.70 -14.82
C LEU A 293 -5.65 2.72 -13.72
N ASP A 294 -4.78 3.71 -13.63
CA ASP A 294 -4.90 4.80 -12.67
C ASP A 294 -4.78 6.17 -13.37
N TYR A 295 -5.59 7.11 -12.89
CA TYR A 295 -5.53 8.50 -13.27
C TYR A 295 -5.53 9.38 -12.04
N LYS A 296 -4.63 10.33 -11.97
CA LYS A 296 -4.65 11.36 -10.93
C LYS A 296 -4.42 12.74 -11.55
N GLY A 297 -5.06 13.73 -10.97
CA GLY A 297 -4.83 15.12 -11.31
C GLY A 297 -4.76 15.99 -10.07
N ILE A 298 -3.98 17.09 -10.18
CA ILE A 298 -3.82 18.10 -9.14
C ILE A 298 -3.88 19.46 -9.82
N GLY A 299 -4.94 20.23 -9.52
CA GLY A 299 -5.06 21.62 -9.91
C GLY A 299 -4.76 22.53 -8.74
N SER A 300 -3.94 23.54 -8.93
CA SER A 300 -3.66 24.54 -7.89
C SER A 300 -3.79 25.95 -8.42
N LEU A 301 -4.44 26.81 -7.63
CA LEU A 301 -4.54 28.24 -7.86
C LEU A 301 -3.78 28.97 -6.75
N VAL A 302 -2.69 29.60 -7.11
CA VAL A 302 -1.79 30.26 -6.17
C VAL A 302 -1.92 31.77 -6.24
N SER A 303 -2.12 32.41 -5.10
CA SER A 303 -2.08 33.85 -4.92
C SER A 303 -1.10 34.19 -3.78
N PRO A 304 -0.66 35.45 -3.60
CA PRO A 304 0.38 35.79 -2.61
C PRO A 304 0.09 35.31 -1.19
N LEU A 305 -1.18 35.24 -0.81
CA LEU A 305 -1.58 34.89 0.56
C LEU A 305 -2.44 33.63 0.64
N ASN A 306 -2.84 33.05 -0.48
CA ASN A 306 -3.74 31.89 -0.48
C ASN A 306 -3.35 30.91 -1.59
N ARG A 307 -3.51 29.63 -1.30
CA ARG A 307 -3.44 28.54 -2.28
C ARG A 307 -4.69 27.68 -2.16
N HIS A 308 -5.33 27.43 -3.28
CA HIS A 308 -6.40 26.49 -3.45
C HIS A 308 -5.87 25.31 -4.24
N GLU A 309 -6.17 24.10 -3.79
CA GLU A 309 -5.71 22.87 -4.43
C GLU A 309 -6.88 21.90 -4.57
N TRP A 310 -7.04 21.32 -5.73
CA TRP A 310 -7.99 20.25 -6.01
C TRP A 310 -7.22 19.04 -6.47
N SER A 311 -7.47 17.90 -5.87
CA SER A 311 -6.90 16.66 -6.38
C SER A 311 -7.99 15.63 -6.59
N TRP A 312 -7.83 14.82 -7.64
CA TRP A 312 -8.71 13.73 -7.94
C TRP A 312 -7.93 12.50 -8.33
N LYS A 313 -8.47 11.35 -8.00
CA LYS A 313 -7.91 10.04 -8.33
C LYS A 313 -9.01 9.12 -8.84
N VAL A 314 -8.67 8.31 -9.84
CA VAL A 314 -9.51 7.22 -10.35
C VAL A 314 -8.62 6.00 -10.52
N LEU A 315 -9.09 4.85 -10.03
CA LEU A 315 -8.37 3.58 -10.15
C LEU A 315 -9.35 2.49 -10.59
N PHE A 316 -8.95 1.73 -11.57
CA PHE A 316 -9.57 0.47 -11.98
C PHE A 316 -8.52 -0.63 -11.88
N ASP A 317 -8.85 -1.69 -11.16
CA ASP A 317 -8.01 -2.89 -11.00
C ASP A 317 -8.88 -4.12 -11.24
N LYS A 318 -8.40 -5.03 -12.09
CA LYS A 318 -9.04 -6.30 -12.34
C LYS A 318 -8.01 -7.41 -12.31
N SER A 319 -8.37 -8.51 -11.65
CA SER A 319 -7.56 -9.73 -11.68
C SER A 319 -8.45 -10.97 -11.86
N ASP A 320 -7.99 -11.88 -12.70
CA ASP A 320 -8.60 -13.17 -12.97
C ASP A 320 -7.63 -14.26 -12.51
N SER A 321 -8.06 -15.10 -11.55
CA SER A 321 -7.23 -16.14 -10.95
C SER A 321 -7.71 -17.52 -11.41
N TYR A 322 -6.77 -18.38 -11.75
CA TYR A 322 -7.01 -19.67 -12.37
C TYR A 322 -6.42 -20.79 -11.51
N ASP A 323 -7.17 -21.87 -11.37
CA ASP A 323 -6.64 -23.17 -10.96
C ASP A 323 -6.02 -23.86 -12.20
N LEU A 324 -4.89 -24.53 -12.01
CA LEU A 324 -4.22 -25.24 -13.07
C LEU A 324 -4.58 -26.72 -13.04
N LEU A 325 -5.04 -27.25 -14.18
CA LEU A 325 -5.24 -28.67 -14.38
C LEU A 325 -3.89 -29.33 -14.64
N GLN A 326 -3.49 -30.20 -13.74
CA GLN A 326 -2.18 -30.84 -13.77
C GLN A 326 -2.31 -32.32 -14.14
N GLN A 327 -1.46 -32.78 -15.02
CA GLN A 327 -1.27 -34.18 -15.34
C GLN A 327 0.16 -34.60 -15.04
N GLN A 328 0.35 -35.74 -14.40
CA GLN A 328 1.66 -36.31 -14.13
C GLN A 328 2.07 -37.21 -15.28
N GLU A 329 3.25 -37.06 -15.81
CA GLU A 329 3.84 -38.00 -16.76
C GLU A 329 4.23 -39.30 -16.06
N GLU A 330 3.73 -40.43 -16.60
CA GLU A 330 3.88 -41.75 -15.97
C GLU A 330 5.33 -42.18 -15.75
N ASN A 331 6.28 -41.69 -16.56
CA ASN A 331 7.67 -42.15 -16.53
C ASN A 331 8.68 -41.17 -15.90
N MET A 332 8.32 -39.92 -15.65
CA MET A 332 9.29 -38.92 -15.15
C MET A 332 8.88 -38.24 -13.82
N GLY A 333 7.69 -38.50 -13.32
CA GLY A 333 7.18 -37.84 -12.11
C GLY A 333 6.99 -36.33 -12.25
N THR A 334 7.19 -35.78 -13.47
CA THR A 334 7.02 -34.35 -13.75
C THR A 334 5.56 -33.98 -13.95
N TRP A 335 5.17 -32.79 -13.51
CA TRP A 335 3.82 -32.29 -13.66
C TRP A 335 3.74 -31.29 -14.80
N HIS A 336 2.80 -31.51 -15.72
CA HIS A 336 2.50 -30.58 -16.81
C HIS A 336 1.10 -29.99 -16.63
N SER A 337 0.98 -28.70 -16.91
CA SER A 337 -0.33 -28.06 -16.98
C SER A 337 -1.03 -28.41 -18.28
N SER A 338 -2.13 -29.15 -18.20
CA SER A 338 -2.97 -29.53 -19.34
C SER A 338 -4.04 -28.47 -19.66
N GLY A 339 -4.22 -27.49 -18.79
CA GLY A 339 -5.18 -26.41 -18.96
C GLY A 339 -5.32 -25.56 -17.70
N LYS A 340 -6.10 -24.49 -17.83
CA LYS A 340 -6.44 -23.62 -16.70
C LYS A 340 -7.94 -23.34 -16.65
N VAL A 341 -8.47 -23.23 -15.44
CA VAL A 341 -9.88 -22.97 -15.17
C VAL A 341 -10.02 -21.71 -14.37
N LEU A 342 -10.82 -20.76 -14.84
CA LEU A 342 -11.10 -19.54 -14.09
C LEU A 342 -11.76 -19.89 -12.75
N ARG A 343 -11.09 -19.54 -11.66
CA ARG A 343 -11.56 -19.80 -10.30
C ARG A 343 -12.16 -18.58 -9.65
N SER A 344 -11.52 -17.41 -9.78
CA SER A 344 -12.04 -16.18 -9.20
C SER A 344 -11.70 -14.96 -10.03
N THR A 345 -12.55 -13.96 -9.92
CA THR A 345 -12.31 -12.61 -10.47
C THR A 345 -12.46 -11.60 -9.34
N SER A 346 -11.51 -10.67 -9.25
CA SER A 346 -11.61 -9.49 -8.37
C SER A 346 -11.59 -8.21 -9.21
N ARG A 347 -12.48 -7.27 -8.87
CA ARG A 347 -12.53 -5.93 -9.50
C ARG A 347 -12.59 -4.89 -8.41
N ILE A 348 -11.73 -3.89 -8.50
CA ILE A 348 -11.67 -2.76 -7.58
C ILE A 348 -11.79 -1.49 -8.40
N ASN A 349 -12.74 -0.64 -8.01
CA ASN A 349 -12.89 0.71 -8.54
C ASN A 349 -12.75 1.68 -7.38
N GLU A 350 -11.85 2.66 -7.51
CA GLU A 350 -11.67 3.71 -6.50
C GLU A 350 -11.78 5.08 -7.16
N TYR A 351 -12.44 6.00 -6.45
CA TYR A 351 -12.61 7.39 -6.84
C TYR A 351 -12.31 8.25 -5.62
N GLY A 352 -11.53 9.29 -5.79
CA GLY A 352 -11.24 10.24 -4.72
C GLY A 352 -11.27 11.66 -5.23
N LEU A 353 -11.76 12.55 -4.40
CA LEU A 353 -11.75 14.00 -4.61
C LEU A 353 -11.32 14.67 -3.32
N THR A 354 -10.32 15.56 -3.41
CA THR A 354 -9.84 16.33 -2.27
C THR A 354 -9.76 17.80 -2.64
N TYR A 355 -10.13 18.64 -1.70
CA TYR A 355 -9.95 20.09 -1.78
C TYR A 355 -9.13 20.56 -0.59
N GLY A 356 -8.09 21.35 -0.86
CA GLY A 356 -7.23 21.99 0.12
C GLY A 356 -7.30 23.52 -0.01
N TYR A 357 -7.52 24.18 1.12
CA TYR A 357 -7.34 25.63 1.24
C TYR A 357 -6.18 25.90 2.19
N TYR A 358 -5.24 26.74 1.74
CA TYR A 358 -4.06 27.12 2.49
C TYR A 358 -3.98 28.64 2.58
N ARG A 359 -4.03 29.19 3.78
CA ARG A 359 -3.65 30.58 4.05
C ARG A 359 -2.16 30.62 4.28
N LEU A 360 -1.44 31.41 3.50
CA LEU A 360 0.01 31.44 3.50
C LEU A 360 0.54 32.56 4.41
N TYR A 361 1.72 32.37 5.01
CA TYR A 361 2.58 33.42 5.54
C TYR A 361 3.45 33.99 4.42
N ASN A 362 4.01 33.09 3.59
CA ASN A 362 4.83 33.35 2.42
C ASN A 362 4.65 32.22 1.41
N GLU A 363 5.38 32.21 0.31
CA GLU A 363 5.28 31.19 -0.75
C GLU A 363 5.46 29.75 -0.23
N TRP A 364 6.16 29.57 0.87
CA TRP A 364 6.61 28.26 1.38
C TRP A 364 5.82 27.78 2.59
N ASN A 365 5.35 28.69 3.43
CA ASN A 365 4.76 28.34 4.71
C ASN A 365 3.28 28.71 4.78
N SER A 366 2.45 27.76 5.11
CA SER A 366 1.06 28.00 5.41
C SER A 366 0.89 28.48 6.85
N ARG A 367 -0.02 29.43 7.06
CA ARG A 367 -0.48 29.87 8.38
C ARG A 367 -1.49 28.90 8.97
N TYR A 368 -2.43 28.49 8.14
CA TYR A 368 -3.36 27.41 8.42
C TYR A 368 -3.82 26.78 7.12
N SER A 369 -4.29 25.56 7.21
CA SER A 369 -4.89 24.85 6.08
C SER A 369 -6.12 24.06 6.52
N ILE A 370 -7.04 23.89 5.58
CA ILE A 370 -8.17 22.98 5.66
C ILE A 370 -8.10 22.09 4.44
N VAL A 371 -7.99 20.79 4.67
CA VAL A 371 -8.00 19.77 3.60
C VAL A 371 -9.17 18.86 3.85
N SER A 372 -10.10 18.80 2.92
CA SER A 372 -11.30 17.97 3.01
C SER A 372 -11.42 17.11 1.75
N GLY A 373 -11.87 15.89 1.90
CA GLY A 373 -12.01 14.99 0.77
C GLY A 373 -13.05 13.90 0.98
N ILE A 374 -13.33 13.24 -0.12
CA ILE A 374 -14.22 12.10 -0.20
C ILE A 374 -13.55 11.00 -1.00
N ASP A 375 -13.63 9.77 -0.51
CA ASP A 375 -13.18 8.58 -1.20
C ASP A 375 -14.33 7.59 -1.33
N PHE A 376 -14.46 7.00 -2.52
CA PHE A 376 -15.38 5.91 -2.77
C PHE A 376 -14.60 4.72 -3.33
N LYS A 377 -14.81 3.55 -2.73
CA LYS A 377 -14.23 2.28 -3.17
C LYS A 377 -15.32 1.24 -3.36
N GLN A 378 -15.29 0.57 -4.50
CA GLN A 378 -16.12 -0.60 -4.76
C GLN A 378 -15.23 -1.79 -5.06
N THR A 379 -15.42 -2.88 -4.31
CA THR A 379 -14.78 -4.18 -4.55
C THR A 379 -15.86 -5.19 -4.93
N LYS A 380 -15.65 -5.90 -6.03
CA LYS A 380 -16.50 -6.99 -6.47
C LYS A 380 -15.64 -8.23 -6.62
N ASN A 381 -15.92 -9.26 -5.82
CA ASN A 381 -15.26 -10.56 -5.85
C ASN A 381 -16.25 -11.61 -6.36
N GLN A 382 -15.80 -12.46 -7.30
CA GLN A 382 -16.56 -13.57 -7.84
C GLN A 382 -15.75 -14.85 -7.66
N LEU A 383 -16.40 -15.94 -7.27
CA LEU A 383 -15.81 -17.26 -7.16
C LEU A 383 -16.65 -18.24 -7.97
N PHE A 384 -16.01 -18.93 -8.89
CA PHE A 384 -16.65 -19.92 -9.76
C PHE A 384 -16.42 -21.32 -9.21
N PHE A 385 -17.49 -21.93 -8.75
CA PHE A 385 -17.46 -23.24 -8.11
C PHE A 385 -18.70 -24.05 -8.52
N TYR A 386 -18.51 -24.86 -9.55
CA TYR A 386 -19.65 -25.63 -10.09
C TYR A 386 -20.41 -26.39 -8.97
N PRO A 387 -21.74 -26.34 -8.93
CA PRO A 387 -22.64 -25.81 -9.97
C PRO A 387 -23.03 -24.31 -9.78
N ALA A 388 -22.34 -23.56 -8.98
CA ALA A 388 -22.69 -22.17 -8.65
C ALA A 388 -21.55 -21.18 -8.88
N GLU A 389 -21.93 -19.94 -9.07
CA GLU A 389 -21.09 -18.74 -8.98
C GLU A 389 -21.49 -18.00 -7.72
N TYR A 390 -20.49 -17.64 -6.90
CA TYR A 390 -20.67 -16.83 -5.70
C TYR A 390 -20.11 -15.45 -5.92
N MET A 391 -20.83 -14.43 -5.48
CA MET A 391 -20.46 -13.05 -5.70
C MET A 391 -20.62 -12.23 -4.44
N GLN A 392 -19.61 -11.42 -4.13
CA GLN A 392 -19.63 -10.39 -3.09
C GLN A 392 -19.47 -9.01 -3.74
N THR A 393 -20.18 -8.04 -3.24
CA THR A 393 -19.97 -6.63 -3.59
C THR A 393 -19.87 -5.83 -2.31
N VAL A 394 -18.75 -5.12 -2.13
CA VAL A 394 -18.53 -4.19 -1.03
C VAL A 394 -18.35 -2.80 -1.62
N ARG A 395 -19.10 -1.83 -1.10
CA ARG A 395 -18.96 -0.40 -1.40
C ARG A 395 -18.60 0.31 -0.12
N ARG A 396 -17.64 1.20 -0.17
CA ARG A 396 -17.22 2.01 0.97
C ARG A 396 -17.12 3.47 0.55
N PHE A 397 -17.71 4.33 1.34
CA PHE A 397 -17.59 5.79 1.24
C PHE A 397 -16.86 6.30 2.48
N ILE A 398 -15.92 7.22 2.29
CA ILE A 398 -15.18 7.88 3.36
C ILE A 398 -15.18 9.36 3.08
N ALA A 399 -15.57 10.16 4.08
CA ALA A 399 -15.42 11.62 4.07
C ALA A 399 -14.46 12.02 5.19
N TYR A 400 -13.53 12.92 4.90
CA TYR A 400 -12.56 13.36 5.89
C TYR A 400 -12.29 14.86 5.78
N SER A 401 -11.87 15.45 6.90
CA SER A 401 -11.41 16.83 6.94
C SER A 401 -10.30 16.97 7.98
N THR A 402 -9.25 17.71 7.62
CA THR A 402 -8.13 18.02 8.50
C THR A 402 -7.90 19.53 8.52
N PHE A 403 -7.90 20.10 9.71
CA PHE A 403 -7.48 21.46 9.95
C PHE A 403 -6.08 21.45 10.53
N THR A 404 -5.18 22.25 9.95
CA THR A 404 -3.82 22.43 10.45
C THR A 404 -3.56 23.89 10.73
N ARG A 405 -3.01 24.20 11.91
CA ARG A 405 -2.56 25.53 12.29
C ARG A 405 -1.05 25.50 12.51
N ASN A 406 -0.35 26.41 11.86
CA ASN A 406 1.09 26.54 11.95
C ASN A 406 1.43 27.85 12.65
N PHE A 407 2.29 27.78 13.65
CA PHE A 407 2.79 28.94 14.41
C PHE A 407 4.28 29.07 14.09
N LEU A 408 4.63 30.12 13.38
CA LEU A 408 6.05 30.47 13.09
C LEU A 408 6.61 31.29 14.23
N LEU A 409 7.74 30.84 14.76
CA LEU A 409 8.61 31.54 15.69
C LEU A 409 9.90 31.92 14.95
N SER A 410 10.80 32.70 15.56
CA SER A 410 12.03 33.17 14.87
C SER A 410 12.84 32.00 14.27
N ASN A 411 13.07 30.93 15.04
CA ASN A 411 13.89 29.79 14.64
C ASN A 411 13.15 28.47 14.84
N ALA A 412 11.82 28.51 15.03
CA ALA A 412 11.03 27.33 15.27
C ALA A 412 9.64 27.43 14.64
N ARG A 413 8.98 26.27 14.52
CA ARG A 413 7.61 26.15 14.07
C ARG A 413 6.88 25.11 14.90
N ILE A 414 5.65 25.42 15.24
CA ILE A 414 4.73 24.49 15.89
C ILE A 414 3.56 24.24 14.93
N ASP A 415 3.31 22.99 14.58
CA ASP A 415 2.19 22.58 13.74
C ASP A 415 1.21 21.78 14.60
N LEU A 416 -0.02 22.24 14.66
CA LEU A 416 -1.14 21.53 15.29
C LEU A 416 -2.12 21.11 14.21
N ALA A 417 -2.37 19.81 14.06
CA ALA A 417 -3.33 19.28 13.12
C ALA A 417 -4.42 18.47 13.85
N ILE A 418 -5.67 18.73 13.51
CA ILE A 418 -6.85 18.00 13.98
C ILE A 418 -7.60 17.50 12.76
N GLY A 419 -7.79 16.18 12.69
CA GLY A 419 -8.52 15.53 11.61
C GLY A 419 -9.69 14.73 12.12
N ALA A 420 -10.74 14.67 11.30
CA ALA A 420 -11.90 13.82 11.51
C ALA A 420 -12.21 13.05 10.23
N GLU A 421 -12.62 11.81 10.38
CA GLU A 421 -13.02 10.93 9.30
C GLU A 421 -14.36 10.26 9.66
N TYR A 422 -15.23 10.11 8.68
CA TYR A 422 -16.43 9.29 8.76
C TYR A 422 -16.47 8.35 7.56
N GLY A 423 -16.62 7.05 7.84
CA GLY A 423 -16.72 6.00 6.85
C GLY A 423 -18.01 5.20 7.00
N LYS A 424 -18.60 4.83 5.87
CA LYS A 424 -19.74 3.91 5.81
C LYS A 424 -19.64 3.04 4.58
N GLY A 425 -19.95 1.76 4.75
CA GLY A 425 -20.04 0.82 3.64
C GLY A 425 -21.40 0.21 3.45
N GLY A 426 -21.49 -0.69 2.49
CA GLY A 426 -22.67 -1.48 2.17
C GLY A 426 -22.42 -2.38 0.97
N GLY A 427 -23.43 -3.13 0.58
CA GLY A 427 -23.35 -4.02 -0.57
C GLY A 427 -24.02 -5.38 -0.31
N THR A 428 -23.47 -6.43 -0.91
CA THR A 428 -23.97 -7.79 -0.78
C THR A 428 -22.84 -8.68 -0.26
N MET A 429 -23.02 -9.25 0.94
CA MET A 429 -22.02 -10.11 1.56
C MET A 429 -21.73 -11.34 0.70
N ILE A 430 -22.78 -12.01 0.24
CA ILE A 430 -22.69 -13.13 -0.70
C ILE A 430 -24.01 -13.28 -1.46
N ALA A 431 -23.91 -13.52 -2.76
CA ALA A 431 -25.01 -13.92 -3.62
C ALA A 431 -24.60 -15.15 -4.40
N GLU A 432 -25.50 -16.10 -4.55
CA GLU A 432 -25.32 -17.32 -5.32
C GLU A 432 -26.10 -17.25 -6.64
N LYS A 433 -25.46 -17.68 -7.71
CA LYS A 433 -26.06 -17.80 -9.03
C LYS A 433 -25.71 -19.18 -9.59
N LYS A 434 -26.70 -19.94 -10.08
CA LYS A 434 -26.44 -21.19 -10.74
C LYS A 434 -25.69 -20.97 -12.06
N LEU A 435 -24.63 -21.75 -12.28
CA LEU A 435 -23.91 -21.76 -13.55
C LEU A 435 -24.73 -22.51 -14.61
N GLN A 436 -24.66 -22.03 -15.85
CA GLN A 436 -25.29 -22.70 -16.97
C GLN A 436 -24.59 -24.05 -17.27
N SER A 437 -25.35 -25.06 -17.74
CA SER A 437 -24.79 -26.34 -18.17
C SER A 437 -23.75 -26.11 -19.29
N GLY A 438 -22.56 -26.67 -19.13
CA GLY A 438 -21.42 -26.48 -20.04
C GLY A 438 -20.26 -25.67 -19.47
N GLN A 439 -20.45 -24.92 -18.38
CA GLN A 439 -19.39 -24.30 -17.63
C GLN A 439 -18.87 -25.26 -16.54
N ASN A 440 -18.21 -26.33 -16.95
CA ASN A 440 -17.68 -27.32 -16.01
C ASN A 440 -16.38 -26.81 -15.40
N THR A 441 -16.47 -26.29 -14.18
CA THR A 441 -15.29 -26.16 -13.33
C THR A 441 -15.09 -27.47 -12.57
N PRO A 442 -13.85 -28.01 -12.48
CA PRO A 442 -13.61 -29.23 -11.71
C PRO A 442 -14.12 -29.09 -10.28
N ALA A 443 -14.84 -30.12 -9.82
CA ALA A 443 -15.36 -30.17 -8.48
C ALA A 443 -14.19 -30.28 -7.49
N ILE A 444 -13.89 -29.19 -6.76
CA ILE A 444 -12.98 -29.19 -5.62
C ILE A 444 -13.83 -29.15 -4.36
N LYS A 445 -13.56 -30.01 -3.40
CA LYS A 445 -14.22 -29.94 -2.10
C LYS A 445 -13.67 -28.74 -1.33
N LEU A 446 -14.44 -27.66 -1.26
CA LEU A 446 -14.15 -26.48 -0.47
C LEU A 446 -15.08 -26.40 0.73
N TRP A 447 -14.55 -25.89 1.83
CA TRP A 447 -15.31 -25.52 3.02
C TRP A 447 -15.48 -24.02 3.03
N GLN A 448 -16.57 -23.52 3.60
CA GLN A 448 -16.79 -22.07 3.74
C GLN A 448 -16.90 -21.72 5.21
N ASN A 449 -16.13 -20.72 5.60
CA ASN A 449 -16.24 -20.09 6.93
C ASN A 449 -17.12 -18.83 6.80
N MET A 450 -18.42 -19.00 7.08
CA MET A 450 -19.39 -17.92 6.99
C MET A 450 -19.21 -16.86 8.08
N ASP A 451 -18.75 -17.26 9.27
CA ASP A 451 -18.51 -16.33 10.38
C ASP A 451 -17.35 -15.39 10.04
N ARG A 452 -16.26 -15.93 9.51
CA ARG A 452 -15.14 -15.15 9.02
C ARG A 452 -15.56 -14.20 7.90
N LEU A 453 -16.30 -14.68 6.91
CA LEU A 453 -16.80 -13.85 5.81
C LEU A 453 -17.70 -12.73 6.34
N GLY A 454 -18.57 -13.03 7.31
CA GLY A 454 -19.44 -12.06 7.95
C GLY A 454 -18.66 -10.99 8.70
N GLN A 455 -17.63 -11.38 9.44
CA GLN A 455 -16.76 -10.43 10.17
C GLN A 455 -15.98 -9.52 9.21
N GLU A 456 -15.38 -10.09 8.15
CA GLU A 456 -14.68 -9.30 7.11
C GLU A 456 -15.63 -8.32 6.42
N TYR A 457 -16.85 -8.76 6.06
CA TYR A 457 -17.85 -7.91 5.44
C TYR A 457 -18.29 -6.79 6.38
N ASN A 458 -18.60 -7.11 7.64
CA ASN A 458 -18.99 -6.14 8.66
C ASN A 458 -17.87 -5.12 8.90
N TYR A 459 -16.62 -5.55 9.03
CA TYR A 459 -15.47 -4.65 9.17
C TYR A 459 -15.39 -3.64 8.02
N LEU A 460 -15.67 -4.06 6.78
CA LEU A 460 -15.62 -3.19 5.60
C LEU A 460 -16.82 -2.27 5.46
N THR A 461 -17.99 -2.62 6.03
CA THR A 461 -19.26 -1.93 5.79
C THR A 461 -19.80 -1.18 7.00
N GLU A 462 -19.37 -1.52 8.22
CA GLU A 462 -19.84 -0.87 9.45
C GLU A 462 -19.53 0.62 9.44
N PRO A 463 -20.52 1.48 9.80
CA PRO A 463 -20.28 2.90 9.98
C PRO A 463 -19.25 3.16 11.09
N ARG A 464 -18.28 4.01 10.79
CA ARG A 464 -17.21 4.34 11.73
C ARG A 464 -16.75 5.77 11.59
N TRP A 465 -16.23 6.32 12.66
CA TRP A 465 -15.59 7.62 12.67
C TRP A 465 -14.23 7.53 13.34
N ALA A 466 -13.34 8.39 12.91
CA ALA A 466 -12.00 8.48 13.49
C ALA A 466 -11.65 9.95 13.76
N LEU A 467 -10.87 10.17 14.81
CA LEU A 467 -10.28 11.46 15.16
C LEU A 467 -8.76 11.31 15.21
N HIS A 468 -8.07 12.31 14.67
CA HIS A 468 -6.62 12.36 14.65
C HIS A 468 -6.15 13.71 15.21
N LEU A 469 -5.18 13.67 16.09
CA LEU A 469 -4.48 14.83 16.63
C LEU A 469 -2.99 14.66 16.37
N SER A 470 -2.35 15.67 15.78
CA SER A 470 -0.90 15.68 15.60
C SER A 470 -0.31 17.02 16.06
N LEU A 471 0.76 16.94 16.83
CA LEU A 471 1.57 18.06 17.26
C LEU A 471 2.99 17.84 16.75
N THR A 472 3.50 18.77 15.95
CA THR A 472 4.89 18.76 15.49
C THR A 472 5.59 20.02 15.95
N TYR A 473 6.73 19.86 16.61
CA TYR A 473 7.66 20.96 16.92
C TYR A 473 8.87 20.81 16.02
N THR A 474 9.23 21.87 15.31
CA THR A 474 10.39 21.92 14.41
C THR A 474 11.26 23.08 14.84
N HIS A 475 12.57 22.88 14.92
CA HIS A 475 13.54 23.92 15.29
C HIS A 475 14.71 23.91 14.32
N THR A 476 15.13 25.11 13.89
CA THR A 476 16.20 25.30 12.91
C THR A 476 17.28 26.17 13.53
N VAL A 477 18.52 25.67 13.57
CA VAL A 477 19.73 26.43 13.93
C VAL A 477 20.71 26.32 12.76
N SER A 478 21.64 25.39 12.79
CA SER A 478 22.52 25.01 11.67
C SER A 478 21.93 23.85 10.86
N PHE A 479 21.03 23.12 11.45
CA PHE A 479 20.20 22.05 10.85
C PHE A 479 18.79 22.13 11.43
N THR A 480 17.85 21.52 10.77
CA THR A 480 16.46 21.43 11.23
C THR A 480 16.21 20.09 11.91
N TRP A 481 15.68 20.10 13.13
CA TRP A 481 15.21 18.92 13.81
C TRP A 481 13.73 19.07 14.16
N PHE A 482 13.03 17.95 14.31
CA PHE A 482 11.63 17.98 14.67
C PHE A 482 11.26 16.82 15.59
N ALA A 483 10.22 17.05 16.39
CA ALA A 483 9.56 16.04 17.19
C ALA A 483 8.07 16.05 16.86
N ARG A 484 7.50 14.86 16.63
CA ARG A 484 6.09 14.72 16.30
C ARG A 484 5.40 13.73 17.24
N LEU A 485 4.28 14.15 17.80
CA LEU A 485 3.35 13.30 18.53
C LEU A 485 2.06 13.21 17.71
N THR A 486 1.60 12.00 17.45
CA THR A 486 0.32 11.77 16.77
C THR A 486 -0.51 10.79 17.58
N MET A 487 -1.78 11.12 17.78
CA MET A 487 -2.79 10.29 18.44
C MET A 487 -3.94 10.08 17.48
N GLY A 488 -4.48 8.87 17.45
CA GLY A 488 -5.65 8.53 16.67
C GLY A 488 -6.63 7.71 17.50
N TYR A 489 -7.91 7.93 17.27
CA TYR A 489 -8.98 7.15 17.85
C TYR A 489 -9.99 6.81 16.76
N GLU A 490 -10.32 5.54 16.62
CA GLU A 490 -11.36 5.06 15.71
C GLU A 490 -12.45 4.34 16.51
N ASN A 491 -13.70 4.57 16.17
CA ASN A 491 -14.84 3.93 16.78
C ASN A 491 -15.86 3.50 15.72
N ALA A 492 -16.40 2.31 15.86
CA ALA A 492 -17.45 1.76 15.02
C ALA A 492 -18.72 1.50 15.84
N SER A 493 -19.87 1.47 15.16
CA SER A 493 -21.17 1.30 15.83
C SER A 493 -21.36 -0.09 16.45
N LYS A 494 -20.57 -1.09 15.99
CA LYS A 494 -20.55 -2.44 16.57
C LYS A 494 -19.14 -2.87 16.94
N ASN A 495 -18.97 -3.46 18.12
CA ASN A 495 -17.76 -4.16 18.49
C ASN A 495 -17.70 -5.46 17.67
N LEU A 496 -16.76 -5.58 16.74
CA LEU A 496 -16.62 -6.74 15.86
C LEU A 496 -15.75 -7.86 16.46
N PHE A 497 -15.14 -7.63 17.61
CA PHE A 497 -14.46 -8.67 18.38
C PHE A 497 -15.33 -9.16 19.53
N ASN A 498 -16.07 -10.22 19.32
CA ASN A 498 -16.31 -11.20 20.37
C ASN A 498 -15.28 -12.31 20.18
N SER A 499 -14.20 -12.21 20.93
CA SER A 499 -13.23 -13.25 21.11
C SER A 499 -13.89 -14.44 21.80
N ASN A 500 -14.40 -15.38 21.07
CA ASN A 500 -14.64 -16.75 21.52
C ASN A 500 -15.07 -17.56 20.29
N ILE A 501 -14.11 -17.94 19.48
CA ILE A 501 -14.16 -19.13 18.63
C ILE A 501 -12.80 -19.82 18.72
#